data_d8d716632706ee47bfc73fda89f6ebca
#
_entry.id   d8d716632706ee47bfc73fda89f6ebca
#
_cell.length_a   1.000
_cell.length_b   1.000
_cell.length_c   1.000
_cell.angle_alpha   90.00
_cell.angle_beta   90.00
_cell.angle_gamma   90.00
#
_symmetry.space_group_name_H-M   'P 1'
#
loop_
_entity.id
_entity.type
_entity.pdbx_description
1 polymer ?
#
loop_
_entity_poly.entity_id
_entity_poly.type
_entity_poly.pdbx_seq_one_letter_code
_entity_poly.pdbx_strand_id
1 'polypeptide(L)'
;TYPISQSIKWTKEYLEFRIMLSLAGKASEEIFFGTSSDGAKGDLINAERLLRKYLVEYCFDDELGIVPISSINVSLLAGTDVNNQVLNRIKELLNKFYEETKKIITEHKDMVTEMAEKLLEQKILDEKEAYEIYDKYQSK
;
A
#
# COMPACT_ATOMS: atom_id res chain seq x y z
N THR A 1 1.25 3.44 -29.37
CA THR A 1 1.24 3.61 -27.90
C THR A 1 1.41 2.29 -27.22
N TYR A 2 2.30 2.23 -26.32
CA TYR A 2 2.43 1.02 -25.51
C TYR A 2 1.35 1.04 -24.42
N PRO A 3 0.96 -0.13 -23.93
CA PRO A 3 0.03 -0.20 -22.82
C PRO A 3 0.58 0.51 -21.58
N ILE A 4 -0.31 1.06 -20.79
CA ILE A 4 0.06 1.77 -19.56
C ILE A 4 0.90 0.88 -18.66
N SER A 5 0.60 -0.40 -18.60
CA SER A 5 1.37 -1.35 -17.80
C SER A 5 2.85 -1.39 -18.17
N GLN A 6 3.21 -1.01 -19.40
CA GLN A 6 4.60 -0.99 -19.81
C GLN A 6 5.36 0.21 -19.24
N SER A 7 4.65 1.28 -18.87
CA SER A 7 5.29 2.45 -18.27
C SER A 7 5.33 2.39 -16.76
N ILE A 8 4.61 1.43 -16.17
CA ILE A 8 4.53 1.28 -14.72
C ILE A 8 5.40 0.09 -14.30
N LYS A 9 6.46 0.39 -13.61
CA LYS A 9 7.33 -0.65 -13.07
C LYS A 9 7.03 -0.84 -11.59
N TRP A 10 6.91 -2.08 -11.18
CA TRP A 10 6.69 -2.41 -9.78
C TRP A 10 8.00 -2.35 -9.02
N THR A 11 8.45 -1.13 -8.77
CA THR A 11 9.62 -0.93 -7.94
C THR A 11 9.23 -1.01 -6.47
N LYS A 12 10.23 -1.19 -5.61
CA LYS A 12 10.01 -1.19 -4.16
C LYS A 12 9.30 0.09 -3.72
N GLU A 13 9.81 1.23 -4.19
CA GLU A 13 9.30 2.54 -3.79
C GLU A 13 7.88 2.77 -4.28
N TYR A 14 7.58 2.36 -5.50
CA TYR A 14 6.23 2.53 -6.02
C TYR A 14 5.23 1.63 -5.30
N LEU A 15 5.63 0.40 -4.99
CA LEU A 15 4.76 -0.52 -4.26
C LEU A 15 4.50 -0.01 -2.84
N GLU A 16 5.53 0.55 -2.19
CA GLU A 16 5.36 1.19 -0.89
C GLU A 16 4.38 2.36 -0.98
N PHE A 17 4.50 3.16 -2.03
CA PHE A 17 3.56 4.25 -2.25
C PHE A 17 2.12 3.74 -2.40
N ARG A 18 1.92 2.66 -3.16
CA ARG A 18 0.58 2.10 -3.36
C ARG A 18 0.00 1.55 -2.06
N ILE A 19 0.84 0.96 -1.21
CA ILE A 19 0.41 0.50 0.10
C ILE A 19 -0.05 1.69 0.94
N MET A 20 0.74 2.75 0.96
CA MET A 20 0.39 3.94 1.71
C MET A 20 -0.86 4.62 1.16
N LEU A 21 -1.03 4.62 -0.16
CA LEU A 21 -2.23 5.15 -0.77
C LEU A 21 -3.47 4.40 -0.30
N SER A 22 -3.38 3.08 -0.18
CA SER A 22 -4.48 2.28 0.33
C SER A 22 -4.82 2.62 1.79
N LEU A 23 -3.83 3.04 2.56
CA LEU A 23 -4.04 3.40 3.96
C LEU A 23 -4.47 4.86 4.14
N ALA A 24 -4.39 5.64 3.08
CA ALA A 24 -4.62 7.09 3.19
C ALA A 24 -6.04 7.44 3.60
N GLY A 25 -7.01 6.65 3.17
CA GLY A 25 -8.40 6.91 3.53
C GLY A 25 -8.61 6.85 5.05
N LYS A 26 -8.14 5.77 5.66
CA LYS A 26 -8.24 5.61 7.10
C LYS A 26 -7.45 6.68 7.84
N ALA A 27 -6.23 6.94 7.38
CA ALA A 27 -5.38 7.95 8.00
C ALA A 27 -5.99 9.34 7.92
N SER A 28 -6.59 9.68 6.77
CA SER A 28 -7.23 10.96 6.59
C SER A 28 -8.44 11.13 7.51
N GLU A 29 -9.25 10.09 7.65
CA GLU A 29 -10.38 10.15 8.56
C GLU A 29 -9.93 10.39 9.99
N GLU A 30 -8.88 9.71 10.43
CA GLU A 30 -8.37 9.91 11.78
C GLU A 30 -7.80 11.31 11.99
N ILE A 31 -7.06 11.82 11.00
CA ILE A 31 -6.42 13.14 11.12
C ILE A 31 -7.44 14.27 11.06
N PHE A 32 -8.36 14.20 10.10
CA PHE A 32 -9.27 15.32 9.85
C PHE A 32 -10.57 15.25 10.64
N PHE A 33 -11.03 14.05 10.99
CA PHE A 33 -12.33 13.88 11.65
C PHE A 33 -12.22 13.19 13.01
N GLY A 34 -11.04 12.69 13.37
CA GLY A 34 -10.84 12.04 14.64
C GLY A 34 -11.54 10.70 14.81
N THR A 35 -11.96 10.09 13.71
CA THR A 35 -12.71 8.84 13.75
C THR A 35 -12.34 7.98 12.54
N SER A 36 -12.76 6.72 12.59
CA SER A 36 -12.61 5.80 11.46
C SER A 36 -13.97 5.20 11.17
N SER A 37 -14.26 5.03 9.88
CA SER A 37 -15.50 4.39 9.45
C SER A 37 -15.24 2.97 8.98
N ASP A 38 -16.32 2.22 8.71
CA ASP A 38 -16.22 0.88 8.17
C ASP A 38 -15.71 0.87 6.73
N GLY A 39 -15.70 2.02 6.05
CA GLY A 39 -15.10 2.14 4.72
C GLY A 39 -13.62 1.83 4.70
N ALA A 40 -12.95 1.99 5.84
CA ALA A 40 -11.52 1.69 5.94
C ALA A 40 -11.20 0.20 5.81
N LYS A 41 -12.19 -0.67 5.99
CA LYS A 41 -11.96 -2.11 5.92
C LYS A 41 -11.43 -2.54 4.57
N GLY A 42 -12.04 -2.05 3.49
CA GLY A 42 -11.58 -2.37 2.14
C GLY A 42 -10.17 -1.89 1.88
N ASP A 43 -9.85 -0.72 2.40
CA ASP A 43 -8.50 -0.15 2.25
C ASP A 43 -7.46 -1.00 2.97
N LEU A 44 -7.80 -1.48 4.16
CA LEU A 44 -6.88 -2.33 4.92
C LEU A 44 -6.66 -3.68 4.24
N ILE A 45 -7.72 -4.26 3.68
CA ILE A 45 -7.62 -5.51 2.93
C ILE A 45 -6.71 -5.32 1.71
N ASN A 46 -6.89 -4.21 1.01
CA ASN A 46 -6.06 -3.92 -0.16
C ASN A 46 -4.61 -3.70 0.23
N ALA A 47 -4.35 -2.99 1.33
CA ALA A 47 -3.00 -2.78 1.81
C ALA A 47 -2.33 -4.11 2.18
N GLU A 48 -3.07 -5.01 2.83
CA GLU A 48 -2.53 -6.32 3.17
C GLU A 48 -2.18 -7.12 1.90
N ARG A 49 -3.06 -7.07 0.90
CA ARG A 49 -2.82 -7.75 -0.37
C ARG A 49 -1.54 -7.24 -1.04
N LEU A 50 -1.35 -5.94 -1.04
CA LEU A 50 -0.15 -5.33 -1.62
C LEU A 50 1.10 -5.68 -0.81
N LEU A 51 0.97 -5.77 0.51
CA LEU A 51 2.10 -6.17 1.35
C LEU A 51 2.51 -7.62 1.13
N ARG A 52 1.54 -8.52 0.87
CA ARG A 52 1.90 -9.88 0.52
C ARG A 52 2.69 -9.92 -0.78
N LYS A 53 2.29 -9.12 -1.75
CA LYS A 53 3.03 -8.98 -2.99
C LYS A 53 4.45 -8.46 -2.72
N TYR A 54 4.55 -7.45 -1.89
CA TYR A 54 5.83 -6.84 -1.50
C TYR A 54 6.76 -7.85 -0.82
N LEU A 55 6.22 -8.64 0.08
CA LEU A 55 7.02 -9.57 0.88
C LEU A 55 7.34 -10.88 0.16
N VAL A 56 6.37 -11.42 -0.56
CA VAL A 56 6.45 -12.78 -1.07
C VAL A 56 6.76 -12.84 -2.57
N GLU A 57 6.06 -12.03 -3.38
CA GLU A 57 6.29 -12.08 -4.83
C GLU A 57 7.58 -11.39 -5.24
N TYR A 58 7.84 -10.22 -4.69
CA TYR A 58 9.00 -9.42 -5.08
C TYR A 58 10.13 -9.45 -4.06
N CYS A 59 9.86 -9.94 -2.87
CA CYS A 59 10.86 -10.03 -1.79
C CYS A 59 11.61 -8.72 -1.56
N PHE A 60 10.87 -7.63 -1.52
CA PHE A 60 11.45 -6.30 -1.34
C PHE A 60 11.87 -5.99 0.09
N ASP A 61 11.46 -6.80 1.06
CA ASP A 61 11.74 -6.56 2.46
C ASP A 61 13.10 -7.14 2.85
N ASP A 62 14.00 -6.29 3.32
CA ASP A 62 15.34 -6.72 3.69
C ASP A 62 15.34 -7.61 4.94
N GLU A 63 14.41 -7.36 5.84
CA GLU A 63 14.35 -8.11 7.10
C GLU A 63 13.85 -9.54 6.88
N LEU A 64 12.79 -9.69 6.09
CA LEU A 64 12.26 -11.02 5.80
C LEU A 64 13.10 -11.73 4.75
N GLY A 65 13.66 -10.99 3.82
CA GLY A 65 14.49 -11.53 2.76
C GLY A 65 13.69 -12.28 1.71
N ILE A 66 14.35 -13.23 1.07
CA ILE A 66 13.74 -14.01 0.00
C ILE A 66 12.91 -15.13 0.60
N VAL A 67 11.63 -15.16 0.23
CA VAL A 67 10.68 -16.16 0.71
C VAL A 67 10.34 -17.12 -0.42
N PRO A 68 10.53 -18.44 -0.23
CA PRO A 68 10.15 -19.40 -1.26
C PRO A 68 8.63 -19.41 -1.42
N ILE A 69 8.15 -18.89 -2.55
CA ILE A 69 6.70 -18.82 -2.81
C ILE A 69 6.04 -20.19 -2.70
N SER A 70 6.72 -21.22 -3.16
CA SER A 70 6.16 -22.57 -3.12
C SER A 70 5.86 -23.06 -1.71
N SER A 71 6.47 -22.44 -0.70
CA SER A 71 6.20 -22.80 0.69
C SER A 71 5.06 -22.00 1.30
N ILE A 72 4.48 -21.06 0.53
CA ILE A 72 3.37 -20.22 0.99
C ILE A 72 2.08 -20.72 0.36
N ASN A 73 1.52 -21.75 0.94
CA ASN A 73 0.22 -22.26 0.54
C ASN A 73 -0.70 -22.07 1.73
N VAL A 74 -1.62 -21.11 1.60
CA VAL A 74 -2.46 -20.67 2.71
C VAL A 74 -3.19 -21.81 3.39
N SER A 75 -3.72 -22.76 2.61
CA SER A 75 -4.54 -23.82 3.18
C SER A 75 -3.73 -24.89 3.90
N LEU A 76 -2.48 -25.11 3.48
CA LEU A 76 -1.63 -26.15 4.04
C LEU A 76 -0.61 -25.63 5.04
N LEU A 77 -0.28 -24.35 4.96
CA LEU A 77 0.82 -23.79 5.75
C LEU A 77 0.33 -22.88 6.89
N ALA A 78 -0.96 -22.85 7.15
CA ALA A 78 -1.49 -22.11 8.28
C ALA A 78 -0.83 -22.65 9.55
N GLY A 79 -0.21 -21.75 10.32
CA GLY A 79 0.47 -22.14 11.53
C GLY A 79 1.92 -22.54 11.37
N THR A 80 2.45 -22.57 10.13
CA THR A 80 3.87 -22.86 9.93
C THR A 80 4.71 -21.63 10.27
N ASP A 81 5.99 -21.86 10.56
CA ASP A 81 6.90 -20.76 10.90
C ASP A 81 7.00 -19.75 9.78
N VAL A 82 7.08 -20.19 8.52
CA VAL A 82 7.19 -19.28 7.38
C VAL A 82 5.96 -18.39 7.29
N ASN A 83 4.78 -18.99 7.39
CA ASN A 83 3.53 -18.23 7.33
C ASN A 83 3.43 -17.25 8.50
N ASN A 84 3.82 -17.68 9.69
CA ASN A 84 3.80 -16.81 10.85
C ASN A 84 4.77 -15.65 10.72
N GLN A 85 5.94 -15.88 10.15
CA GLN A 85 6.92 -14.82 9.89
C GLN A 85 6.35 -13.79 8.92
N VAL A 86 5.68 -14.25 7.87
CA VAL A 86 5.05 -13.34 6.90
C VAL A 86 3.95 -12.53 7.58
N LEU A 87 3.07 -13.17 8.33
CA LEU A 87 1.98 -12.47 9.02
C LEU A 87 2.50 -11.44 10.03
N ASN A 88 3.51 -11.79 10.79
CA ASN A 88 4.10 -10.87 11.75
C ASN A 88 4.71 -9.66 11.04
N ARG A 89 5.39 -9.91 9.92
CA ARG A 89 6.00 -8.83 9.17
C ARG A 89 4.95 -7.93 8.52
N ILE A 90 3.83 -8.51 8.06
CA ILE A 90 2.72 -7.73 7.54
C ILE A 90 2.21 -6.77 8.61
N LYS A 91 2.01 -7.27 9.82
CA LYS A 91 1.54 -6.43 10.92
C LYS A 91 2.50 -5.28 11.21
N GLU A 92 3.79 -5.59 11.28
CA GLU A 92 4.80 -4.56 11.53
C GLU A 92 4.81 -3.50 10.43
N LEU A 93 4.76 -3.94 9.17
CA LEU A 93 4.80 -3.02 8.04
C LEU A 93 3.51 -2.24 7.88
N LEU A 94 2.36 -2.84 8.19
CA LEU A 94 1.10 -2.09 8.17
C LEU A 94 1.17 -0.92 9.15
N ASN A 95 1.66 -1.17 10.35
CA ASN A 95 1.79 -0.11 11.34
C ASN A 95 2.82 0.94 10.92
N LYS A 96 3.94 0.50 10.38
CA LYS A 96 4.99 1.41 9.92
C LYS A 96 4.48 2.30 8.80
N PHE A 97 3.88 1.71 7.78
CA PHE A 97 3.37 2.48 6.64
C PHE A 97 2.19 3.35 7.03
N TYR A 98 1.39 2.91 7.99
CA TYR A 98 0.28 3.73 8.47
C TYR A 98 0.80 5.01 9.14
N GLU A 99 1.81 4.88 10.00
CA GLU A 99 2.41 6.06 10.64
C GLU A 99 3.09 6.98 9.61
N GLU A 100 3.78 6.40 8.63
CA GLU A 100 4.38 7.18 7.56
C GLU A 100 3.31 7.90 6.74
N THR A 101 2.20 7.23 6.48
CA THR A 101 1.09 7.83 5.73
C THR A 101 0.51 9.02 6.48
N LYS A 102 0.30 8.89 7.78
CA LYS A 102 -0.20 10.00 8.59
C LYS A 102 0.76 11.19 8.57
N LYS A 103 2.05 10.90 8.62
CA LYS A 103 3.06 11.94 8.57
C LYS A 103 3.03 12.68 7.22
N ILE A 104 2.94 11.92 6.13
CA ILE A 104 2.89 12.50 4.79
C ILE A 104 1.63 13.34 4.60
N ILE A 105 0.49 12.85 5.08
CA ILE A 105 -0.77 13.61 4.98
C ILE A 105 -0.62 14.96 5.69
N THR A 106 0.01 14.95 6.85
CA THR A 106 0.21 16.17 7.61
C THR A 106 1.16 17.13 6.90
N GLU A 107 2.23 16.61 6.29
CA GLU A 107 3.26 17.41 5.64
C GLU A 107 2.93 17.83 4.19
N HIS A 108 2.14 17.00 3.49
CA HIS A 108 1.88 17.18 2.06
C HIS A 108 0.37 17.17 1.76
N LYS A 109 -0.35 18.08 2.40
CA LYS A 109 -1.80 18.15 2.25
C LYS A 109 -2.26 18.29 0.80
N ASP A 110 -1.51 19.03 -0.01
CA ASP A 110 -1.91 19.28 -1.40
C ASP A 110 -1.96 18.00 -2.21
N MET A 111 -0.94 17.15 -2.06
CA MET A 111 -0.89 15.90 -2.78
C MET A 111 -2.03 14.96 -2.37
N VAL A 112 -2.26 14.85 -1.06
CA VAL A 112 -3.31 13.98 -0.54
C VAL A 112 -4.68 14.49 -0.97
N THR A 113 -4.88 15.81 -0.94
CA THR A 113 -6.15 16.40 -1.35
C THR A 113 -6.43 16.09 -2.82
N GLU A 114 -5.42 16.21 -3.68
CA GLU A 114 -5.58 15.90 -5.09
C GLU A 114 -5.96 14.44 -5.31
N MET A 115 -5.31 13.53 -4.62
CA MET A 115 -5.62 12.11 -4.73
C MET A 115 -7.02 11.79 -4.21
N ALA A 116 -7.39 12.41 -3.09
CA ALA A 116 -8.71 12.19 -2.50
C ALA A 116 -9.81 12.69 -3.41
N GLU A 117 -9.61 13.84 -4.04
CA GLU A 117 -10.59 14.38 -4.98
C GLU A 117 -10.78 13.45 -6.17
N LYS A 118 -9.71 12.89 -6.70
CA LYS A 118 -9.80 11.96 -7.81
C LYS A 118 -10.52 10.68 -7.41
N LEU A 119 -10.26 10.18 -6.21
CA LEU A 119 -10.96 8.99 -5.72
C LEU A 119 -12.45 9.25 -5.55
N LEU A 120 -12.82 10.42 -5.05
CA LEU A 120 -14.23 10.79 -4.88
C LEU A 120 -14.95 10.94 -6.21
N GLU A 121 -14.31 11.55 -7.19
CA GLU A 121 -14.89 11.77 -8.49
C GLU A 121 -15.09 10.50 -9.27
N GLN A 122 -14.12 9.60 -9.22
CA GLN A 122 -14.07 8.43 -10.07
C GLN A 122 -14.38 7.15 -9.31
N LYS A 123 -14.45 7.23 -8.00
CA LYS A 123 -14.65 6.09 -7.08
C LYS A 123 -13.50 5.10 -7.09
N ILE A 124 -12.67 5.12 -8.12
CA ILE A 124 -11.50 4.27 -8.24
C ILE A 124 -10.38 5.11 -8.83
N LEU A 125 -9.24 5.10 -8.18
CA LEU A 125 -8.02 5.70 -8.74
C LEU A 125 -7.28 4.57 -9.46
N ASP A 126 -7.23 4.64 -10.79
CA ASP A 126 -6.57 3.58 -11.55
C ASP A 126 -5.04 3.69 -11.46
N GLU A 127 -4.36 2.65 -11.93
CA GLU A 127 -2.89 2.60 -11.84
C GLU A 127 -2.21 3.75 -12.55
N LYS A 128 -2.73 4.13 -13.70
CA LYS A 128 -2.16 5.22 -14.47
C LYS A 128 -2.21 6.54 -13.70
N GLU A 129 -3.37 6.84 -13.17
CA GLU A 129 -3.57 8.08 -12.43
C GLU A 129 -2.74 8.13 -11.15
N ALA A 130 -2.70 7.02 -10.43
CA ALA A 130 -1.88 6.93 -9.23
C ALA A 130 -0.41 7.14 -9.57
N TYR A 131 0.06 6.53 -10.65
CA TYR A 131 1.44 6.66 -11.07
C TYR A 131 1.76 8.10 -11.51
N GLU A 132 0.85 8.73 -12.24
CA GLU A 132 1.04 10.11 -12.69
C GLU A 132 1.16 11.06 -11.51
N ILE A 133 0.32 10.89 -10.49
CA ILE A 133 0.36 11.73 -9.31
C ILE A 133 1.66 11.46 -8.53
N TYR A 134 2.02 10.21 -8.37
CA TYR A 134 3.27 9.84 -7.70
C TYR A 134 4.46 10.48 -8.40
N ASP A 135 4.54 10.35 -9.73
CA ASP A 135 5.64 10.89 -10.51
C ASP A 135 5.71 12.41 -10.41
N LYS A 136 4.56 13.07 -10.47
CA LYS A 136 4.46 14.52 -10.38
C LYS A 136 5.07 15.03 -9.07
N TYR A 137 4.75 14.39 -7.95
CA TYR A 137 5.23 14.85 -6.65
C TYR A 137 6.63 14.35 -6.31
N GLN A 138 7.11 13.31 -6.99
CA GLN A 138 8.49 12.86 -6.82
C GLN A 138 9.49 13.77 -7.52
N SER A 139 9.07 14.46 -8.57
CA SER A 139 9.97 15.33 -9.31
C SER A 139 10.11 16.73 -8.70
N LYS A 140 9.48 16.97 -7.57
CA LYS A 140 9.60 18.25 -6.87
C LYS A 140 10.71 18.25 -5.82
#